data_6608f76f9eeb05e303c6e5b85ebaf188
#
_entry.id   6608f76f9eeb05e303c6e5b85ebaf188
#
_cell.length_a   1.000
_cell.length_b   1.000
_cell.length_c   1.000
_cell.angle_alpha   90.00
_cell.angle_beta   90.00
_cell.angle_gamma   90.00
#
_symmetry.space_group_name_H-M   'P 1'
#
loop_
_entity.id
_entity.type
_entity.pdbx_description
1 polymer ?
#
loop_
_entity_poly.entity_id
_entity_poly.type
_entity_poly.pdbx_seq_one_letter_code
_entity_poly.pdbx_strand_id
1 'polypeptide(L)'
;MKIHANARTTVKTRALLVDEVVRQGKTRAEAARTFGVSPRTVGKWVDRYVREGPEGLRDRSSSPHAIPHRTGDQRTRRIAKLRGQGLGAWQIAQRLRMAISTVTSVLRRLGLGRGWNRKRPEVVRYEWPNPGDLLHVDIKKLAKFREVGHRITGDRGRGRNYRVGWEFVYVCVDDASRLAYVETLENEQATTAVGFLERALGWFRRRGIRARRVMTDNGSAFVSKRWAGLCRGRRVRHLRTRPYTPRTNGKAERFIQTLQREWAYGKAYKSSSGRRRALPTWLRYYNDHRPHRALGMRSPRERLRRA
;
A
#
# COMPACT_ATOMS: atom_id res chain seq x y z
N MET A 1 -1.88 -22.01 -14.85
CA MET A 1 -3.31 -22.11 -15.19
C MET A 1 -4.05 -22.64 -13.97
N LYS A 2 -5.09 -21.95 -13.46
CA LYS A 2 -5.87 -22.45 -12.32
C LYS A 2 -6.90 -23.44 -12.83
N ILE A 3 -6.81 -24.71 -12.42
CA ILE A 3 -7.80 -25.73 -12.71
C ILE A 3 -9.07 -25.35 -11.96
N HIS A 4 -10.24 -25.40 -12.65
CA HIS A 4 -11.53 -25.15 -12.01
C HIS A 4 -11.79 -26.21 -10.93
N ALA A 5 -12.28 -25.82 -9.75
CA ALA A 5 -12.50 -26.73 -8.61
C ALA A 5 -13.37 -27.94 -8.96
N ASN A 6 -14.31 -27.79 -9.90
CA ASN A 6 -15.22 -28.85 -10.38
C ASN A 6 -14.74 -29.52 -11.69
N ALA A 7 -13.47 -29.36 -12.08
CA ALA A 7 -12.96 -30.03 -13.26
C ALA A 7 -12.84 -31.54 -13.00
N ARG A 8 -13.65 -32.35 -13.69
CA ARG A 8 -13.61 -33.83 -13.58
C ARG A 8 -12.34 -34.45 -14.15
N THR A 9 -11.64 -33.76 -15.06
CA THR A 9 -10.40 -34.25 -15.66
C THR A 9 -9.33 -33.16 -15.67
N THR A 10 -8.12 -33.51 -15.27
CA THR A 10 -6.91 -32.70 -15.40
C THR A 10 -6.09 -33.18 -16.61
N VAL A 11 -5.07 -32.44 -17.03
CA VAL A 11 -4.17 -32.89 -18.12
C VAL A 11 -3.59 -34.28 -17.82
N LYS A 12 -3.20 -34.53 -16.55
CA LYS A 12 -2.67 -35.82 -16.09
C LYS A 12 -3.69 -36.95 -16.21
N THR A 13 -4.91 -36.73 -15.72
CA THR A 13 -5.98 -37.74 -15.79
C THR A 13 -6.44 -37.99 -17.23
N ARG A 14 -6.38 -36.98 -18.12
CA ARG A 14 -6.63 -37.13 -19.56
C ARG A 14 -5.55 -37.97 -20.23
N ALA A 15 -4.29 -37.82 -19.86
CA ALA A 15 -3.19 -38.65 -20.35
C ALA A 15 -3.38 -40.12 -19.94
N LEU A 16 -3.73 -40.38 -18.67
CA LEU A 16 -4.00 -41.75 -18.20
C LEU A 16 -5.22 -42.37 -18.91
N LEU A 17 -6.28 -41.60 -19.11
CA LEU A 17 -7.49 -42.03 -19.83
C LEU A 17 -7.17 -42.39 -21.26
N VAL A 18 -6.36 -41.60 -21.95
CA VAL A 18 -5.93 -41.87 -23.34
C VAL A 18 -5.01 -43.09 -23.41
N ASP A 19 -4.12 -43.26 -22.44
CA ASP A 19 -3.22 -44.40 -22.33
C ASP A 19 -3.99 -45.72 -22.20
N GLU A 20 -5.04 -45.78 -21.40
CA GLU A 20 -5.89 -46.96 -21.28
C GLU A 20 -6.54 -47.36 -22.61
N VAL A 21 -6.96 -46.38 -23.44
CA VAL A 21 -7.61 -46.67 -24.69
C VAL A 21 -6.59 -46.98 -25.79
N VAL A 22 -5.54 -46.15 -25.93
CA VAL A 22 -4.62 -46.23 -27.08
C VAL A 22 -3.56 -47.31 -26.88
N ARG A 23 -3.03 -47.50 -25.70
CA ARG A 23 -1.95 -48.46 -25.41
C ARG A 23 -2.44 -49.77 -24.79
N GLN A 24 -3.45 -49.70 -23.92
CA GLN A 24 -3.95 -50.89 -23.22
C GLN A 24 -5.14 -51.53 -23.96
N GLY A 25 -5.61 -50.93 -25.07
CA GLY A 25 -6.68 -51.52 -25.91
C GLY A 25 -8.08 -51.54 -25.30
N LYS A 26 -8.29 -50.82 -24.19
CA LYS A 26 -9.62 -50.73 -23.53
C LYS A 26 -10.61 -49.98 -24.41
N THR A 27 -11.88 -50.39 -24.34
CA THR A 27 -12.95 -49.68 -25.02
C THR A 27 -13.20 -48.30 -24.41
N ARG A 28 -13.74 -47.35 -25.18
CA ARG A 28 -14.13 -46.03 -24.68
C ARG A 28 -15.13 -46.12 -23.53
N ALA A 29 -15.98 -47.15 -23.50
CA ALA A 29 -16.95 -47.35 -22.42
C ALA A 29 -16.31 -47.81 -21.11
N GLU A 30 -15.29 -48.65 -21.16
CA GLU A 30 -14.53 -49.12 -20.00
C GLU A 30 -13.74 -47.98 -19.40
N ALA A 31 -12.97 -47.26 -20.20
CA ALA A 31 -12.23 -46.09 -19.73
C ALA A 31 -13.17 -45.01 -19.17
N ALA A 32 -14.36 -44.83 -19.73
CA ALA A 32 -15.35 -43.91 -19.20
C ALA A 32 -15.82 -44.28 -17.79
N ARG A 33 -16.02 -45.58 -17.50
CA ARG A 33 -16.36 -46.10 -16.17
C ARG A 33 -15.22 -45.89 -15.17
N THR A 34 -13.98 -46.21 -15.57
CA THR A 34 -12.80 -46.02 -14.71
C THR A 34 -12.61 -44.57 -14.28
N PHE A 35 -12.80 -43.63 -15.16
CA PHE A 35 -12.55 -42.19 -14.87
C PHE A 35 -13.81 -41.39 -14.49
N GLY A 36 -14.97 -42.01 -14.37
CA GLY A 36 -16.23 -41.35 -14.02
C GLY A 36 -16.66 -40.26 -15.02
N VAL A 37 -16.40 -40.45 -16.30
CA VAL A 37 -16.73 -39.52 -17.40
C VAL A 37 -17.61 -40.21 -18.44
N SER A 38 -18.20 -39.46 -19.38
CA SER A 38 -18.95 -40.06 -20.49
C SER A 38 -18.04 -40.66 -21.54
N PRO A 39 -18.47 -41.72 -22.28
CA PRO A 39 -17.73 -42.26 -23.44
C PRO A 39 -17.43 -41.21 -24.52
N ARG A 40 -18.31 -40.22 -24.68
CA ARG A 40 -18.10 -39.06 -25.56
C ARG A 40 -16.91 -38.19 -25.11
N THR A 41 -16.74 -38.04 -23.79
CA THR A 41 -15.60 -37.30 -23.22
C THR A 41 -14.30 -38.05 -23.47
N VAL A 42 -14.30 -39.38 -23.33
CA VAL A 42 -13.16 -40.23 -23.67
C VAL A 42 -12.81 -40.11 -25.15
N GLY A 43 -13.79 -40.26 -26.03
CA GLY A 43 -13.59 -40.10 -27.49
C GLY A 43 -12.97 -38.74 -27.81
N LYS A 44 -13.51 -37.65 -27.25
CA LYS A 44 -12.97 -36.32 -27.45
C LYS A 44 -11.46 -36.23 -27.12
N TRP A 45 -11.01 -36.81 -26.00
CA TRP A 45 -9.62 -36.73 -25.58
C TRP A 45 -8.71 -37.65 -26.38
N VAL A 46 -9.18 -38.84 -26.74
CA VAL A 46 -8.47 -39.77 -27.63
C VAL A 46 -8.29 -39.15 -29.04
N ASP A 47 -9.35 -38.61 -29.65
CA ASP A 47 -9.29 -37.99 -30.97
C ASP A 47 -8.35 -36.75 -30.98
N ARG A 48 -8.32 -36.01 -29.90
CA ARG A 48 -7.39 -34.86 -29.75
C ARG A 48 -5.94 -35.31 -29.60
N TYR A 49 -5.72 -36.37 -28.84
CA TYR A 49 -4.37 -36.92 -28.66
C TYR A 49 -3.85 -37.52 -29.97
N VAL A 50 -4.67 -38.24 -30.71
CA VAL A 50 -4.28 -38.82 -31.98
C VAL A 50 -3.91 -37.74 -33.01
N ARG A 51 -4.65 -36.63 -33.03
CA ARG A 51 -4.39 -35.51 -33.97
C ARG A 51 -3.25 -34.59 -33.58
N GLU A 52 -3.05 -34.34 -32.31
CA GLU A 52 -2.23 -33.23 -31.80
C GLU A 52 -1.17 -33.68 -30.77
N GLY A 53 -1.11 -34.97 -30.48
CA GLY A 53 -0.22 -35.51 -29.47
C GLY A 53 -0.57 -35.03 -28.06
N PRO A 54 0.40 -35.04 -27.14
CA PRO A 54 0.21 -34.63 -25.74
C PRO A 54 -0.31 -33.20 -25.55
N GLU A 55 -0.01 -32.28 -26.49
CA GLU A 55 -0.50 -30.89 -26.46
C GLU A 55 -2.02 -30.82 -26.66
N GLY A 56 -2.63 -31.75 -27.36
CA GLY A 56 -4.07 -31.87 -27.52
C GLY A 56 -4.83 -32.06 -26.21
N LEU A 57 -4.18 -32.51 -25.12
CA LEU A 57 -4.77 -32.74 -23.83
C LEU A 57 -4.87 -31.46 -22.99
N ARG A 58 -4.26 -30.38 -23.41
CA ARG A 58 -4.35 -29.07 -22.70
C ARG A 58 -5.72 -28.43 -22.87
N ASP A 59 -6.08 -27.59 -21.87
CA ASP A 59 -7.30 -26.80 -21.97
C ASP A 59 -7.18 -25.75 -23.07
N ARG A 60 -8.22 -25.65 -23.90
CA ARG A 60 -8.36 -24.59 -24.89
C ARG A 60 -9.24 -23.49 -24.39
N SER A 61 -9.08 -22.29 -24.93
CA SER A 61 -9.97 -21.18 -24.65
C SER A 61 -11.41 -21.55 -24.99
N SER A 62 -12.33 -21.28 -24.10
CA SER A 62 -13.77 -21.40 -24.33
C SER A 62 -14.37 -20.16 -25.02
N SER A 63 -13.55 -19.18 -25.35
CA SER A 63 -14.00 -17.97 -26.02
C SER A 63 -14.45 -18.25 -27.43
N PRO A 64 -15.58 -17.71 -27.89
CA PRO A 64 -16.02 -17.85 -29.29
C PRO A 64 -14.99 -17.30 -30.24
N HIS A 65 -14.76 -18.00 -31.36
CA HIS A 65 -13.87 -17.54 -32.44
C HIS A 65 -14.38 -16.28 -33.13
N ALA A 66 -15.70 -16.12 -33.25
CA ALA A 66 -16.37 -14.94 -33.79
C ALA A 66 -17.31 -14.37 -32.75
N ILE A 67 -17.28 -13.05 -32.58
CA ILE A 67 -18.19 -12.29 -31.70
C ILE A 67 -18.90 -11.26 -32.58
N PRO A 68 -20.09 -11.59 -33.14
CA PRO A 68 -20.79 -10.75 -34.12
C PRO A 68 -21.05 -9.31 -33.63
N HIS A 69 -21.32 -9.14 -32.33
CA HIS A 69 -21.62 -7.85 -31.71
C HIS A 69 -20.41 -7.16 -31.08
N ARG A 70 -19.21 -7.56 -31.45
CA ARG A 70 -17.99 -6.92 -30.95
C ARG A 70 -17.92 -5.48 -31.45
N THR A 71 -17.58 -4.54 -30.55
CA THR A 71 -17.33 -3.14 -30.93
C THR A 71 -16.29 -3.08 -32.04
N GLY A 72 -16.66 -2.49 -33.19
CA GLY A 72 -15.80 -2.41 -34.38
C GLY A 72 -14.50 -1.62 -34.12
N ASP A 73 -13.50 -1.84 -34.95
CA ASP A 73 -12.14 -1.33 -34.78
C ASP A 73 -12.07 0.20 -34.78
N GLN A 74 -12.87 0.86 -35.61
CA GLN A 74 -12.92 2.33 -35.65
C GLN A 74 -13.37 2.92 -34.30
N ARG A 75 -14.45 2.38 -33.71
CA ARG A 75 -14.94 2.81 -32.40
C ARG A 75 -13.93 2.45 -31.30
N THR A 76 -13.30 1.29 -31.38
CA THR A 76 -12.26 0.84 -30.45
C THR A 76 -11.06 1.80 -30.46
N ARG A 77 -10.56 2.17 -31.64
CA ARG A 77 -9.48 3.17 -31.79
C ARG A 77 -9.87 4.53 -31.25
N ARG A 78 -11.10 4.98 -31.47
CA ARG A 78 -11.60 6.26 -30.96
C ARG A 78 -11.71 6.29 -29.45
N ILE A 79 -12.15 5.19 -28.81
CA ILE A 79 -12.14 5.01 -27.34
C ILE A 79 -10.70 5.07 -26.82
N ALA A 80 -9.75 4.36 -27.44
CA ALA A 80 -8.35 4.38 -27.03
C ALA A 80 -7.72 5.78 -27.13
N LYS A 81 -7.99 6.51 -28.22
CA LYS A 81 -7.53 7.89 -28.41
C LYS A 81 -8.03 8.82 -27.32
N LEU A 82 -9.34 8.78 -27.02
CA LEU A 82 -9.93 9.60 -25.96
C LEU A 82 -9.40 9.23 -24.57
N ARG A 83 -9.14 7.95 -24.34
CA ARG A 83 -8.51 7.48 -23.11
C ARG A 83 -7.08 8.00 -22.98
N GLY A 84 -6.30 8.02 -24.06
CA GLY A 84 -4.96 8.63 -24.12
C GLY A 84 -4.94 10.12 -23.76
N GLN A 85 -6.03 10.83 -24.07
CA GLN A 85 -6.25 12.22 -23.67
C GLN A 85 -6.64 12.39 -22.18
N GLY A 86 -6.71 11.32 -21.41
CA GLY A 86 -7.02 11.35 -19.98
C GLY A 86 -8.50 11.22 -19.62
N LEU A 87 -9.42 11.07 -20.60
CA LEU A 87 -10.84 10.97 -20.33
C LEU A 87 -11.19 9.67 -19.58
N GLY A 88 -12.09 9.76 -18.60
CA GLY A 88 -12.67 8.63 -17.91
C GLY A 88 -13.69 7.87 -18.78
N ALA A 89 -13.99 6.61 -18.42
CA ALA A 89 -14.94 5.78 -19.18
C ALA A 89 -16.30 6.42 -19.34
N TRP A 90 -16.81 7.13 -18.31
CA TRP A 90 -18.07 7.86 -18.35
C TRP A 90 -18.05 9.01 -19.37
N GLN A 91 -16.98 9.82 -19.35
CA GLN A 91 -16.80 10.94 -20.29
C GLN A 91 -16.71 10.46 -21.75
N ILE A 92 -16.01 9.32 -21.97
CA ILE A 92 -15.90 8.67 -23.29
C ILE A 92 -17.25 8.16 -23.74
N ALA A 93 -18.00 7.50 -22.86
CA ALA A 93 -19.34 6.97 -23.14
C ALA A 93 -20.29 8.10 -23.56
N GLN A 94 -20.31 9.21 -22.84
CA GLN A 94 -21.08 10.39 -23.14
C GLN A 94 -20.71 10.99 -24.50
N ARG A 95 -19.40 11.19 -24.74
CA ARG A 95 -18.89 11.81 -25.96
C ARG A 95 -19.13 10.98 -27.22
N LEU A 96 -19.12 9.66 -27.09
CA LEU A 96 -19.35 8.72 -28.19
C LEU A 96 -20.80 8.22 -28.28
N ARG A 97 -21.69 8.65 -27.40
CA ARG A 97 -23.08 8.17 -27.25
C ARG A 97 -23.14 6.64 -27.20
N MET A 98 -22.32 6.07 -26.31
CA MET A 98 -22.20 4.61 -26.12
C MET A 98 -22.53 4.23 -24.68
N ALA A 99 -22.97 2.99 -24.46
CA ALA A 99 -23.14 2.47 -23.11
C ALA A 99 -21.80 2.44 -22.36
N ILE A 100 -21.80 2.84 -21.08
CA ILE A 100 -20.59 2.81 -20.22
C ILE A 100 -20.01 1.41 -20.11
N SER A 101 -20.87 0.37 -20.06
CA SER A 101 -20.47 -1.04 -20.04
C SER A 101 -19.63 -1.41 -21.26
N THR A 102 -20.06 -0.97 -22.46
CA THR A 102 -19.35 -1.20 -23.72
C THR A 102 -17.97 -0.54 -23.69
N VAL A 103 -17.90 0.75 -23.32
CA VAL A 103 -16.62 1.49 -23.21
C VAL A 103 -15.71 0.83 -22.20
N THR A 104 -16.23 0.46 -21.02
CA THR A 104 -15.44 -0.21 -19.97
C THR A 104 -14.91 -1.56 -20.43
N SER A 105 -15.71 -2.34 -21.15
CA SER A 105 -15.28 -3.64 -21.71
C SER A 105 -14.20 -3.48 -22.78
N VAL A 106 -14.31 -2.47 -23.64
CA VAL A 106 -13.27 -2.15 -24.63
C VAL A 106 -11.98 -1.72 -23.92
N LEU A 107 -12.06 -0.80 -22.95
CA LEU A 107 -10.89 -0.34 -22.18
C LEU A 107 -10.21 -1.49 -21.43
N ARG A 108 -10.97 -2.43 -20.85
CA ARG A 108 -10.42 -3.62 -20.18
C ARG A 108 -9.66 -4.50 -21.15
N ARG A 109 -10.25 -4.76 -22.33
CA ARG A 109 -9.65 -5.59 -23.38
C ARG A 109 -8.37 -5.00 -23.93
N LEU A 110 -8.27 -3.66 -24.01
CA LEU A 110 -7.08 -2.94 -24.42
C LEU A 110 -6.04 -2.74 -23.30
N GLY A 111 -6.28 -3.22 -22.10
CA GLY A 111 -5.41 -2.94 -20.95
C GLY A 111 -5.45 -1.50 -20.44
N LEU A 112 -6.41 -0.69 -20.93
CA LEU A 112 -6.56 0.73 -20.61
C LEU A 112 -7.55 1.00 -19.45
N GLY A 113 -7.80 0.00 -18.61
CA GLY A 113 -8.72 0.05 -17.47
C GLY A 113 -8.30 1.04 -16.35
N ARG A 114 -8.84 0.85 -15.13
CA ARG A 114 -8.48 1.66 -13.97
C ARG A 114 -6.97 1.64 -13.73
N GLY A 115 -6.36 2.80 -13.65
CA GLY A 115 -4.92 2.94 -13.35
C GLY A 115 -4.00 2.96 -14.57
N TRP A 116 -4.51 2.74 -15.79
CA TRP A 116 -3.70 2.76 -17.01
C TRP A 116 -2.83 4.02 -17.17
N ASN A 117 -3.34 5.20 -16.83
CA ASN A 117 -2.60 6.46 -17.03
C ASN A 117 -1.78 6.89 -15.80
N ARG A 118 -1.68 6.02 -14.80
CA ARG A 118 -0.82 6.25 -13.65
C ARG A 118 0.51 5.54 -13.86
N LYS A 119 1.32 5.99 -14.83
CA LYS A 119 2.77 5.87 -14.67
C LYS A 119 3.09 6.65 -13.39
N ARG A 120 3.08 5.95 -12.27
CA ARG A 120 3.62 6.53 -11.04
C ARG A 120 5.06 6.86 -11.38
N PRO A 121 5.49 8.12 -11.23
CA PRO A 121 6.90 8.43 -11.42
C PRO A 121 7.68 7.44 -10.55
N GLU A 122 8.75 6.91 -11.11
CA GLU A 122 9.62 5.97 -10.42
C GLU A 122 10.02 6.59 -9.09
N VAL A 123 9.66 5.92 -7.99
CA VAL A 123 9.95 6.46 -6.65
C VAL A 123 11.43 6.21 -6.42
N VAL A 124 12.26 7.20 -6.70
CA VAL A 124 13.65 7.18 -6.28
C VAL A 124 13.64 7.13 -4.74
N ARG A 125 13.88 5.95 -4.22
CA ARG A 125 14.03 5.75 -2.77
C ARG A 125 15.42 6.25 -2.42
N TYR A 126 15.49 7.41 -1.80
CA TYR A 126 16.73 7.86 -1.19
C TYR A 126 16.80 7.38 0.27
N GLU A 127 17.95 7.02 0.69
CA GLU A 127 18.29 6.71 2.08
C GLU A 127 19.66 7.31 2.38
N TRP A 128 19.71 8.13 3.40
CA TRP A 128 20.98 8.72 3.82
C TRP A 128 21.81 7.67 4.55
N PRO A 129 23.14 7.58 4.27
CA PRO A 129 23.95 6.47 4.75
C PRO A 129 24.16 6.48 6.26
N ASN A 130 24.32 7.69 6.86
CA ASN A 130 24.71 7.80 8.26
C ASN A 130 23.59 8.36 9.14
N PRO A 131 23.44 7.86 10.39
CA PRO A 131 22.59 8.48 11.37
C PRO A 131 22.91 9.96 11.59
N GLY A 132 21.87 10.79 11.58
CA GLY A 132 22.01 12.25 11.71
C GLY A 132 22.24 13.01 10.40
N ASP A 133 22.50 12.35 9.29
CA ASP A 133 22.61 13.03 7.99
C ASP A 133 21.31 13.75 7.64
N LEU A 134 20.17 13.16 7.98
CA LEU A 134 18.84 13.76 7.82
C LEU A 134 17.87 13.31 8.92
N LEU A 135 17.26 14.27 9.60
CA LEU A 135 16.12 14.04 10.48
C LEU A 135 14.83 14.51 9.79
N HIS A 136 13.81 13.70 9.79
CA HIS A 136 12.47 14.03 9.32
C HIS A 136 11.61 14.52 10.47
N VAL A 137 11.03 15.71 10.36
CA VAL A 137 10.12 16.27 11.37
C VAL A 137 8.74 16.49 10.77
N ASP A 138 7.73 16.15 11.54
CA ASP A 138 6.33 16.32 11.16
C ASP A 138 5.44 16.48 12.40
N ILE A 139 4.22 16.98 12.21
CA ILE A 139 3.22 17.17 13.26
C ILE A 139 1.93 16.44 12.88
N LYS A 140 1.50 15.53 13.73
CA LYS A 140 0.23 14.83 13.56
C LYS A 140 -0.81 15.32 14.55
N LYS A 141 -1.90 15.86 14.03
CA LYS A 141 -3.06 16.28 14.80
C LYS A 141 -3.95 15.08 15.13
N LEU A 142 -4.22 14.86 16.40
CA LEU A 142 -5.12 13.82 16.91
C LEU A 142 -6.24 14.44 17.71
N ALA A 143 -7.47 13.97 17.52
CA ALA A 143 -8.58 14.42 18.35
C ALA A 143 -8.37 14.04 19.82
N LYS A 144 -8.62 14.98 20.73
CA LYS A 144 -8.75 14.72 22.18
C LYS A 144 -10.08 14.02 22.44
N PHE A 145 -10.12 13.22 23.47
CA PHE A 145 -11.35 12.60 23.98
C PHE A 145 -11.25 12.39 25.49
N ARG A 146 -12.38 12.53 26.17
CA ARG A 146 -12.51 12.29 27.61
C ARG A 146 -12.97 10.87 27.89
N GLU A 147 -13.80 10.33 27.00
CA GLU A 147 -14.45 9.04 27.12
C GLU A 147 -14.34 8.26 25.82
N VAL A 148 -14.49 6.96 25.93
CA VAL A 148 -14.49 6.03 24.77
C VAL A 148 -15.69 6.35 23.88
N GLY A 149 -15.42 6.63 22.59
CA GLY A 149 -16.46 7.01 21.64
C GLY A 149 -17.31 5.83 21.15
N HIS A 150 -18.46 6.14 20.54
CA HIS A 150 -19.46 5.20 20.06
C HIS A 150 -18.94 4.10 19.11
N ARG A 151 -17.86 4.34 18.40
CA ARG A 151 -17.23 3.31 17.52
C ARG A 151 -16.72 2.10 18.29
N ILE A 152 -16.49 2.24 19.60
CA ILE A 152 -15.99 1.17 20.45
C ILE A 152 -17.11 0.67 21.35
N THR A 153 -17.94 1.60 21.89
CA THR A 153 -19.04 1.25 22.80
C THR A 153 -20.27 0.70 22.08
N GLY A 154 -20.43 0.96 20.79
CA GLY A 154 -21.65 0.67 20.03
C GLY A 154 -22.82 1.62 20.32
N ASP A 155 -22.73 2.44 21.38
CA ASP A 155 -23.79 3.33 21.86
C ASP A 155 -23.52 4.77 21.39
N ARG A 156 -24.40 5.30 20.52
CA ARG A 156 -24.32 6.69 20.03
C ARG A 156 -24.73 7.73 21.07
N GLY A 157 -25.38 7.34 22.15
CA GLY A 157 -25.77 8.20 23.27
C GLY A 157 -24.59 8.51 24.21
N ARG A 158 -23.59 7.62 24.28
CA ARG A 158 -22.43 7.74 25.15
C ARG A 158 -21.19 8.24 24.40
N GLY A 159 -20.24 8.80 25.14
CA GLY A 159 -18.93 9.17 24.61
C GLY A 159 -18.93 10.35 23.65
N ARG A 160 -19.86 11.31 23.83
CA ARG A 160 -19.89 12.55 23.06
C ARG A 160 -18.77 13.47 23.50
N ASN A 161 -17.68 13.52 22.73
CA ASN A 161 -16.49 14.33 23.01
C ASN A 161 -16.61 15.74 22.37
N TYR A 162 -17.62 16.51 22.75
CA TYR A 162 -17.80 17.87 22.24
C TYR A 162 -16.74 18.83 22.83
N ARG A 163 -16.17 19.71 21.99
CA ARG A 163 -15.26 20.80 22.36
C ARG A 163 -14.00 20.35 23.12
N VAL A 164 -13.53 19.13 22.96
CA VAL A 164 -12.34 18.61 23.68
C VAL A 164 -11.04 19.06 23.03
N GLY A 165 -11.09 19.51 21.76
CA GLY A 165 -9.94 20.02 21.04
C GLY A 165 -9.00 18.96 20.47
N TRP A 166 -7.74 19.32 20.30
CA TRP A 166 -6.74 18.53 19.60
C TRP A 166 -5.46 18.34 20.42
N GLU A 167 -4.79 17.23 20.22
CA GLU A 167 -3.40 16.97 20.63
C GLU A 167 -2.51 17.04 19.38
N PHE A 168 -1.34 17.62 19.54
CA PHE A 168 -0.36 17.75 18.47
C PHE A 168 0.81 16.83 18.76
N VAL A 169 0.93 15.75 18.00
CA VAL A 169 1.99 14.76 18.14
C VAL A 169 3.13 15.17 17.22
N TYR A 170 4.18 15.67 17.80
CA TYR A 170 5.41 16.04 17.11
C TYR A 170 6.31 14.81 17.00
N VAL A 171 6.80 14.56 15.82
CA VAL A 171 7.68 13.43 15.53
C VAL A 171 8.98 13.91 14.90
N CYS A 172 10.09 13.29 15.29
CA CYS A 172 11.39 13.48 14.68
C CYS A 172 12.02 12.10 14.47
N VAL A 173 12.31 11.76 13.21
CA VAL A 173 12.77 10.41 12.83
C VAL A 173 14.06 10.52 12.04
N ASP A 174 15.08 9.78 12.44
CA ASP A 174 16.35 9.69 11.70
C ASP A 174 16.17 8.84 10.42
N ASP A 175 16.69 9.35 9.31
CA ASP A 175 16.53 8.72 8.00
C ASP A 175 17.24 7.37 7.90
N ALA A 176 18.44 7.25 8.43
CA ALA A 176 19.27 6.05 8.33
C ALA A 176 18.85 4.97 9.32
N SER A 177 18.75 5.31 10.60
CA SER A 177 18.47 4.34 11.68
C SER A 177 16.99 4.11 11.93
N ARG A 178 16.09 5.01 11.47
CA ARG A 178 14.64 5.07 11.83
C ARG A 178 14.40 5.34 13.31
N LEU A 179 15.42 5.69 14.08
CA LEU A 179 15.27 6.05 15.47
C LEU A 179 14.33 7.26 15.59
N ALA A 180 13.40 7.22 16.50
CA ALA A 180 12.34 8.22 16.59
C ALA A 180 12.27 8.88 17.98
N TYR A 181 12.04 10.19 17.98
CA TYR A 181 11.69 11.00 19.14
C TYR A 181 10.30 11.59 18.95
N VAL A 182 9.47 11.53 19.97
CA VAL A 182 8.06 11.95 19.88
C VAL A 182 7.64 12.67 21.16
N GLU A 183 6.88 13.75 20.98
CA GLU A 183 6.19 14.46 22.08
C GLU A 183 4.74 14.73 21.70
N THR A 184 3.87 14.79 22.70
CA THR A 184 2.51 15.29 22.55
C THR A 184 2.43 16.69 23.15
N LEU A 185 2.15 17.71 22.35
CA LEU A 185 2.14 19.13 22.73
C LEU A 185 0.76 19.75 22.49
N GLU A 186 0.56 20.96 23.02
CA GLU A 186 -0.77 21.59 23.07
C GLU A 186 -1.17 22.32 21.77
N ASN A 187 -0.21 22.72 20.96
CA ASN A 187 -0.46 23.48 19.72
C ASN A 187 0.63 23.24 18.68
N GLU A 188 0.46 23.81 17.49
CA GLU A 188 1.41 23.75 16.37
C GLU A 188 2.06 25.13 16.10
N GLN A 189 2.24 25.94 17.13
CA GLN A 189 2.87 27.27 17.01
C GLN A 189 4.37 27.16 16.79
N ALA A 190 4.96 28.21 16.18
CA ALA A 190 6.39 28.26 15.89
C ALA A 190 7.27 28.12 17.15
N THR A 191 6.87 28.73 18.28
CA THR A 191 7.57 28.60 19.56
C THR A 191 7.59 27.17 20.07
N THR A 192 6.47 26.48 19.98
CA THR A 192 6.31 25.08 20.39
C THR A 192 7.14 24.16 19.51
N ALA A 193 7.13 24.39 18.19
CA ALA A 193 7.92 23.62 17.23
C ALA A 193 9.43 23.81 17.46
N VAL A 194 9.88 25.03 17.73
CA VAL A 194 11.27 25.34 18.05
C VAL A 194 11.71 24.59 19.31
N GLY A 195 10.94 24.70 20.41
CA GLY A 195 11.26 23.99 21.66
C GLY A 195 11.29 22.47 21.47
N PHE A 196 10.36 21.92 20.67
CA PHE A 196 10.40 20.50 20.32
C PHE A 196 11.70 20.12 19.58
N LEU A 197 12.10 20.89 18.56
CA LEU A 197 13.32 20.59 17.79
C LEU A 197 14.56 20.66 18.69
N GLU A 198 14.66 21.63 19.60
CA GLU A 198 15.78 21.73 20.53
C GLU A 198 15.89 20.47 21.41
N ARG A 199 14.78 20.03 21.99
CA ARG A 199 14.76 18.82 22.81
C ARG A 199 15.07 17.57 21.98
N ALA A 200 14.53 17.48 20.76
CA ALA A 200 14.83 16.38 19.83
C ALA A 200 16.33 16.32 19.49
N LEU A 201 16.93 17.44 19.08
CA LEU A 201 18.37 17.51 18.78
C LEU A 201 19.22 17.10 19.97
N GLY A 202 18.88 17.57 21.19
CA GLY A 202 19.53 17.16 22.42
C GLY A 202 19.40 15.67 22.71
N TRP A 203 18.21 15.10 22.47
CA TRP A 203 17.94 13.68 22.66
C TRP A 203 18.72 12.80 21.69
N PHE A 204 18.81 13.17 20.40
CA PHE A 204 19.63 12.49 19.38
C PHE A 204 21.12 12.60 19.71
N ARG A 205 21.58 13.79 20.12
CA ARG A 205 23.00 14.02 20.51
C ARG A 205 23.44 13.11 21.65
N ARG A 206 22.60 12.94 22.69
CA ARG A 206 22.90 12.00 23.80
C ARG A 206 23.00 10.53 23.37
N ARG A 207 22.59 10.21 22.12
CA ARG A 207 22.68 8.87 21.49
C ARG A 207 23.75 8.80 20.42
N GLY A 208 24.68 9.76 20.39
CA GLY A 208 25.77 9.82 19.40
C GLY A 208 25.35 10.34 18.03
N ILE A 209 24.09 10.76 17.84
CA ILE A 209 23.59 11.24 16.56
C ILE A 209 23.67 12.75 16.50
N ARG A 210 24.56 13.27 15.64
CA ARG A 210 24.67 14.70 15.36
C ARG A 210 23.90 15.05 14.10
N ALA A 211 22.80 15.78 14.24
CA ALA A 211 21.97 16.19 13.11
C ALA A 211 22.69 17.17 12.20
N ARG A 212 22.76 16.85 10.91
CA ARG A 212 23.29 17.73 9.84
C ARG A 212 22.18 18.46 9.12
N ARG A 213 21.05 17.80 8.91
CA ARG A 213 19.90 18.32 8.16
C ARG A 213 18.59 17.96 8.88
N VAL A 214 17.62 18.84 8.74
CA VAL A 214 16.23 18.59 9.18
C VAL A 214 15.30 18.81 7.98
N MET A 215 14.43 17.89 7.70
CA MET A 215 13.39 18.00 6.67
C MET A 215 12.01 18.14 7.30
N THR A 216 11.24 19.12 6.81
CA THR A 216 9.86 19.35 7.20
C THR A 216 8.98 19.53 5.96
N ASP A 217 7.67 19.51 6.15
CA ASP A 217 6.75 20.09 5.18
C ASP A 217 6.80 21.64 5.19
N ASN A 218 5.84 22.29 4.52
CA ASN A 218 5.72 23.74 4.46
C ASN A 218 4.74 24.29 5.48
N GLY A 219 4.48 23.59 6.59
CA GLY A 219 3.63 24.06 7.69
C GLY A 219 4.10 25.41 8.25
N SER A 220 3.17 26.25 8.70
CA SER A 220 3.44 27.63 9.15
C SER A 220 4.50 27.70 10.27
N ALA A 221 4.51 26.73 11.18
CA ALA A 221 5.50 26.66 12.24
C ALA A 221 6.92 26.52 11.70
N PHE A 222 7.11 25.72 10.65
CA PHE A 222 8.41 25.39 10.06
C PHE A 222 8.94 26.44 9.08
N VAL A 223 8.09 27.31 8.54
CA VAL A 223 8.52 28.43 7.67
C VAL A 223 8.83 29.70 8.48
N SER A 224 8.66 29.67 9.77
CA SER A 224 8.85 30.81 10.67
C SER A 224 10.33 31.26 10.76
N LYS A 225 10.55 32.58 10.99
CA LYS A 225 11.87 33.13 11.27
C LYS A 225 12.52 32.48 12.51
N ARG A 226 11.73 32.13 13.52
CA ARG A 226 12.20 31.48 14.76
C ARG A 226 12.76 30.07 14.46
N TRP A 227 12.08 29.28 13.65
CA TRP A 227 12.58 27.97 13.22
C TRP A 227 13.89 28.08 12.43
N ALA A 228 13.95 29.00 11.48
CA ALA A 228 15.16 29.27 10.72
C ALA A 228 16.31 29.74 11.60
N GLY A 229 16.03 30.58 12.60
CA GLY A 229 17.00 31.04 13.61
C GLY A 229 17.60 29.89 14.41
N LEU A 230 16.75 28.98 14.92
CA LEU A 230 17.20 27.79 15.64
C LEU A 230 18.10 26.91 14.74
N CYS A 231 17.67 26.62 13.53
CA CYS A 231 18.42 25.77 12.60
C CYS A 231 19.83 26.38 12.33
N ARG A 232 19.94 27.69 12.10
CA ARG A 232 21.22 28.39 11.95
C ARG A 232 22.08 28.31 13.20
N GLY A 233 21.53 28.63 14.36
CA GLY A 233 22.24 28.60 15.64
C GLY A 233 22.77 27.19 16.01
N ARG A 234 22.06 26.15 15.62
CA ARG A 234 22.49 24.76 15.83
C ARG A 234 23.32 24.19 14.68
N ARG A 235 23.59 24.98 13.62
CA ARG A 235 24.30 24.57 12.40
C ARG A 235 23.64 23.36 11.71
N VAL A 236 22.31 23.33 11.67
CA VAL A 236 21.50 22.30 11.02
C VAL A 236 20.88 22.90 9.76
N ARG A 237 21.11 22.29 8.61
CA ARG A 237 20.50 22.73 7.34
C ARG A 237 19.03 22.35 7.30
N HIS A 238 18.13 23.31 7.17
CA HIS A 238 16.71 23.07 7.00
C HIS A 238 16.37 22.79 5.52
N LEU A 239 15.74 21.67 5.26
CA LEU A 239 15.21 21.27 3.96
C LEU A 239 13.68 21.25 4.05
N ARG A 240 13.01 21.79 3.03
CA ARG A 240 11.54 21.73 2.92
C ARG A 240 11.13 20.85 1.76
N THR A 241 10.02 20.16 1.90
CA THR A 241 9.43 19.39 0.80
C THR A 241 9.00 20.35 -0.32
N ARG A 242 9.17 19.93 -1.57
CA ARG A 242 8.64 20.70 -2.70
C ARG A 242 7.10 20.68 -2.65
N PRO A 243 6.43 21.79 -3.00
CA PRO A 243 4.99 21.81 -3.13
C PRO A 243 4.51 20.66 -4.02
N TYR A 244 3.37 20.06 -3.69
CA TYR A 244 2.76 18.93 -4.40
C TYR A 244 3.62 17.65 -4.52
N THR A 245 4.74 17.54 -3.80
CA THR A 245 5.58 16.33 -3.73
C THR A 245 5.72 15.83 -2.28
N PRO A 246 4.64 15.39 -1.64
CA PRO A 246 4.64 14.98 -0.23
C PRO A 246 5.57 13.78 0.06
N ARG A 247 5.93 13.00 -0.97
CA ARG A 247 6.77 11.82 -0.85
C ARG A 247 8.18 12.07 -0.33
N THR A 248 8.64 13.31 -0.28
CA THR A 248 9.96 13.66 0.24
C THR A 248 10.04 13.54 1.76
N ASN A 249 8.95 13.69 2.52
CA ASN A 249 8.88 13.46 3.97
C ASN A 249 8.36 12.05 4.34
N GLY A 250 8.48 11.09 3.41
CA GLY A 250 7.88 9.76 3.52
C GLY A 250 8.31 8.93 4.74
N LYS A 251 9.47 9.26 5.37
CA LYS A 251 9.92 8.56 6.59
C LYS A 251 9.09 8.99 7.81
N ALA A 252 8.84 10.29 7.98
CA ALA A 252 7.95 10.80 9.04
C ALA A 252 6.51 10.33 8.80
N GLU A 253 6.01 10.41 7.56
CA GLU A 253 4.67 9.93 7.21
C GLU A 253 4.49 8.43 7.53
N ARG A 254 5.46 7.60 7.17
CA ARG A 254 5.44 6.16 7.46
C ARG A 254 5.51 5.89 8.96
N PHE A 255 6.33 6.65 9.68
CA PHE A 255 6.39 6.56 11.14
C PHE A 255 5.03 6.93 11.76
N ILE A 256 4.41 8.03 11.33
CA ILE A 256 3.09 8.47 11.79
C ILE A 256 2.02 7.40 11.51
N GLN A 257 2.03 6.76 10.35
CA GLN A 257 1.11 5.65 10.06
C GLN A 257 1.29 4.49 11.06
N THR A 258 2.53 4.15 11.40
CA THR A 258 2.84 3.12 12.38
C THR A 258 2.40 3.54 13.78
N LEU A 259 2.73 4.75 14.20
CA LEU A 259 2.33 5.37 15.47
C LEU A 259 0.80 5.38 15.62
N GLN A 260 0.08 5.77 14.57
CA GLN A 260 -1.39 5.77 14.60
C GLN A 260 -1.94 4.36 14.77
N ARG A 261 -1.43 3.39 14.01
CA ARG A 261 -1.93 2.01 14.01
C ARG A 261 -1.59 1.28 15.30
N GLU A 262 -0.40 1.45 15.85
CA GLU A 262 0.11 0.64 16.94
C GLU A 262 -0.03 1.32 18.33
N TRP A 263 -0.03 2.65 18.36
CA TRP A 263 -0.24 3.39 19.60
C TRP A 263 -1.57 4.15 19.62
N ALA A 264 -1.79 5.13 18.75
CA ALA A 264 -2.92 6.05 18.90
C ALA A 264 -4.29 5.35 18.83
N TYR A 265 -4.40 4.31 17.99
CA TYR A 265 -5.60 3.52 17.75
C TYR A 265 -5.37 2.00 17.92
N GLY A 266 -4.22 1.60 18.41
CA GLY A 266 -3.86 0.18 18.59
C GLY A 266 -4.66 -0.53 19.69
N LYS A 267 -5.21 0.25 20.63
CA LYS A 267 -6.15 -0.21 21.66
C LYS A 267 -7.14 0.88 22.04
N ALA A 268 -8.23 0.49 22.68
CA ALA A 268 -9.21 1.40 23.23
C ALA A 268 -8.67 2.05 24.52
N TYR A 269 -8.27 3.30 24.44
CA TYR A 269 -7.90 4.09 25.61
C TYR A 269 -9.15 4.71 26.26
N LYS A 270 -9.20 4.74 27.59
CA LYS A 270 -10.32 5.38 28.31
C LYS A 270 -10.37 6.91 28.13
N SER A 271 -9.20 7.55 27.86
CA SER A 271 -9.10 8.99 27.65
C SER A 271 -7.83 9.35 26.89
N SER A 272 -7.74 10.58 26.35
CA SER A 272 -6.52 11.11 25.74
C SER A 272 -5.33 11.12 26.71
N SER A 273 -5.55 11.40 27.99
CA SER A 273 -4.48 11.33 29.00
C SER A 273 -3.95 9.90 29.17
N GLY A 274 -4.83 8.90 29.14
CA GLY A 274 -4.43 7.49 29.13
C GLY A 274 -3.62 7.11 27.88
N ARG A 275 -4.05 7.61 26.71
CA ARG A 275 -3.30 7.46 25.45
C ARG A 275 -1.91 8.08 25.57
N ARG A 276 -1.81 9.32 26.06
CA ARG A 276 -0.54 10.05 26.23
C ARG A 276 0.41 9.32 27.17
N ARG A 277 -0.07 8.83 28.33
CA ARG A 277 0.74 8.03 29.27
C ARG A 277 1.34 6.75 28.66
N ALA A 278 0.68 6.16 27.68
CA ALA A 278 1.17 4.97 27.01
C ALA A 278 2.24 5.25 25.94
N LEU A 279 2.43 6.51 25.50
CA LEU A 279 3.38 6.86 24.44
C LEU A 279 4.84 6.49 24.76
N PRO A 280 5.39 6.81 25.95
CA PRO A 280 6.79 6.50 26.24
C PRO A 280 7.10 4.98 26.18
N THR A 281 6.19 4.15 26.67
CA THR A 281 6.34 2.69 26.63
C THR A 281 6.31 2.16 25.20
N TRP A 282 5.35 2.63 24.37
CA TRP A 282 5.28 2.27 22.97
C TRP A 282 6.51 2.77 22.19
N LEU A 283 6.96 4.00 22.44
CA LEU A 283 8.13 4.56 21.74
C LEU A 283 9.42 3.80 22.08
N ARG A 284 9.57 3.35 23.34
CA ARG A 284 10.65 2.46 23.74
C ARG A 284 10.60 1.15 22.97
N TYR A 285 9.43 0.50 22.92
CA TYR A 285 9.25 -0.71 22.10
C TYR A 285 9.60 -0.46 20.63
N TYR A 286 9.12 0.64 20.03
CA TYR A 286 9.41 1.00 18.65
C TYR A 286 10.92 1.12 18.38
N ASN A 287 11.62 1.85 19.25
CA ASN A 287 13.05 2.13 19.07
C ASN A 287 13.94 0.92 19.39
N ASP A 288 13.58 0.13 20.39
CA ASP A 288 14.48 -0.86 20.97
C ASP A 288 14.20 -2.30 20.51
N HIS A 289 12.94 -2.60 20.16
CA HIS A 289 12.49 -3.99 19.94
C HIS A 289 11.73 -4.22 18.64
N ARG A 290 11.08 -3.18 18.09
CA ARG A 290 10.24 -3.36 16.91
C ARG A 290 11.07 -3.69 15.67
N PRO A 291 10.82 -4.84 14.99
CA PRO A 291 11.54 -5.17 13.77
C PRO A 291 11.09 -4.32 12.57
N HIS A 292 12.04 -3.86 11.77
CA HIS A 292 11.80 -3.05 10.57
C HIS A 292 12.30 -3.77 9.31
N ARG A 293 11.40 -4.02 8.36
CA ARG A 293 11.79 -4.66 7.08
C ARG A 293 12.88 -3.87 6.35
N ALA A 294 12.79 -2.53 6.36
CA ALA A 294 13.79 -1.66 5.73
C ALA A 294 15.17 -1.71 6.41
N LEU A 295 15.26 -2.21 7.65
CA LEU A 295 16.49 -2.37 8.40
C LEU A 295 16.92 -3.84 8.49
N GLY A 296 16.45 -4.70 7.58
CA GLY A 296 16.73 -6.13 7.63
C GLY A 296 16.18 -6.81 8.87
N MET A 297 14.93 -6.49 9.25
CA MET A 297 14.22 -6.99 10.43
C MET A 297 14.85 -6.61 11.79
N ARG A 298 15.74 -5.63 11.82
CA ARG A 298 16.35 -5.09 13.06
C ARG A 298 15.54 -3.95 13.62
N SER A 299 15.72 -3.68 14.92
CA SER A 299 15.19 -2.47 15.56
C SER A 299 16.03 -1.22 15.19
N PRO A 300 15.47 0.00 15.33
CA PRO A 300 16.22 1.25 15.15
C PRO A 300 17.49 1.32 16.00
N ARG A 301 17.45 0.87 17.26
CA ARG A 301 18.62 0.86 18.15
C ARG A 301 19.70 -0.14 17.70
N GLU A 302 19.32 -1.32 17.25
CA GLU A 302 20.28 -2.30 16.71
C GLU A 302 20.96 -1.79 15.44
N ARG A 303 20.22 -1.07 14.58
CA ARG A 303 20.79 -0.44 13.38
C ARG A 303 21.80 0.65 13.78
N LEU A 304 21.50 1.46 14.79
CA LEU A 304 22.40 2.52 15.27
C LEU A 304 23.73 1.97 15.84
N ARG A 305 23.71 0.84 16.54
CA ARG A 305 24.94 0.23 17.14
C ARG A 305 25.93 -0.29 16.10
N ARG A 306 25.51 -0.44 14.85
CA ARG A 306 26.32 -1.00 13.74
C ARG A 306 26.66 0.04 12.68
N ALA A 307 26.23 1.28 12.85
CA ALA A 307 26.56 2.41 12.00
C ALA A 307 27.75 3.19 12.55
#